data_0b231089e175eff501b20f85287ebc9c
#
_entry.id   0b231089e175eff501b20f85287ebc9c
#
_cell.length_a   1.000
_cell.length_b   1.000
_cell.length_c   1.000
_cell.angle_alpha   90.00
_cell.angle_beta   90.00
_cell.angle_gamma   90.00
#
_symmetry.space_group_name_H-M   'P 1'
#
loop_
_entity.id
_entity.type
_entity.pdbx_description
1 polymer ?
#
loop_
_entity_poly.entity_id
_entity_poly.type
_entity_poly.pdbx_seq_one_letter_code
_entity_poly.pdbx_strand_id
1 'polypeptide(L)'
;MRDLMIVAAVLAGLAPAGSAAAQTTAPVAAYKATDWRTVPAEDLMVIDTTKGRILVELAPEVAPLHVARMRQLTRGGFFDGIVWHRVIDQFMAQTGDPLGTGEGQSPYPDLKGEFTFRRGPEMAFAAAAAPAGAVLGFVRSLPVQTQPDPNMATTADGKVHGWGVYCPGVAGMARDEGNDTANSQFFLMRQPYPSLDKRYTVWGAVVSGLDVVRALKVGDGDNGAVTAEPDRMTRVRIVSDLPEAERPVVQVLDPMSAGFRTLAERTRTARGADFSICDVVLPSQVSGAPET
;
A
#
# COMPACT_ATOMS: atom_id res chain seq x y z
N MET A 1 77.95 -0.72 -28.28
CA MET A 1 77.27 -0.22 -29.50
C MET A 1 75.79 -0.10 -29.17
N ARG A 2 75.40 1.11 -29.08
CA ARG A 2 74.09 1.82 -28.94
C ARG A 2 72.92 1.05 -28.42
N ASP A 3 72.65 1.32 -27.15
CA ASP A 3 71.40 1.02 -26.46
C ASP A 3 70.27 1.94 -26.98
N LEU A 4 69.13 1.34 -27.34
CA LEU A 4 67.98 2.08 -27.76
C LEU A 4 66.88 1.92 -26.65
N MET A 5 66.83 2.96 -25.79
CA MET A 5 65.78 3.08 -24.81
C MET A 5 64.44 3.44 -25.50
N ILE A 6 63.43 2.55 -25.37
CA ILE A 6 62.07 2.85 -25.76
C ILE A 6 61.35 3.39 -24.53
N VAL A 7 61.02 4.67 -24.57
CA VAL A 7 60.14 5.31 -23.57
C VAL A 7 58.69 5.03 -23.92
N ALA A 8 58.03 4.22 -23.11
CA ALA A 8 56.57 3.99 -23.21
C ALA A 8 55.82 5.16 -22.52
N ALA A 9 55.17 5.98 -23.30
CA ALA A 9 54.26 7.01 -22.79
C ALA A 9 52.94 6.38 -22.35
N VAL A 10 52.67 6.42 -21.03
CA VAL A 10 51.35 6.04 -20.45
C VAL A 10 50.41 7.21 -20.65
N LEU A 11 49.47 7.06 -21.58
CA LEU A 11 48.30 7.94 -21.73
C LEU A 11 47.27 7.57 -20.66
N ALA A 12 47.21 8.37 -19.60
CA ALA A 12 46.13 8.32 -18.63
C ALA A 12 44.84 8.88 -19.27
N GLY A 13 43.93 7.98 -19.66
CA GLY A 13 42.62 8.34 -20.11
C GLY A 13 41.76 8.85 -18.93
N LEU A 14 41.43 10.15 -18.94
CA LEU A 14 40.39 10.70 -18.08
C LEU A 14 39.04 10.19 -18.59
N ALA A 15 38.38 9.30 -17.84
CA ALA A 15 37.00 8.98 -18.04
C ALA A 15 36.13 10.19 -17.63
N PRO A 16 35.14 10.61 -18.44
CA PRO A 16 34.21 11.66 -18.01
C PRO A 16 33.37 11.15 -16.84
N ALA A 17 33.43 11.89 -15.73
CA ALA A 17 32.50 11.70 -14.63
C ALA A 17 31.07 11.92 -15.14
N GLY A 18 30.30 10.84 -15.27
CA GLY A 18 28.88 10.90 -15.56
C GLY A 18 28.18 11.70 -14.47
N SER A 19 27.69 12.89 -14.82
CA SER A 19 26.79 13.66 -13.98
C SER A 19 25.55 12.82 -13.73
N ALA A 20 25.39 12.32 -12.51
CA ALA A 20 24.11 11.81 -12.04
C ALA A 20 23.10 12.97 -12.15
N ALA A 21 22.22 12.90 -13.12
CA ALA A 21 21.11 13.82 -13.22
C ALA A 21 20.30 13.69 -11.92
N ALA A 22 20.40 14.70 -11.06
CA ALA A 22 19.51 14.86 -9.94
C ALA A 22 18.08 14.85 -10.52
N GLN A 23 17.30 13.86 -10.12
CA GLN A 23 15.87 13.83 -10.41
C GLN A 23 15.29 15.06 -9.71
N THR A 24 15.10 16.14 -10.45
CA THR A 24 14.33 17.30 -10.03
C THR A 24 12.91 16.79 -9.82
N THR A 25 12.53 16.51 -8.57
CA THR A 25 11.14 16.39 -8.17
C THR A 25 10.48 17.68 -8.59
N ALA A 26 9.60 17.59 -9.61
CA ALA A 26 8.78 18.71 -10.01
C ALA A 26 8.13 19.31 -8.76
N PRO A 27 8.06 20.64 -8.60
CA PRO A 27 7.46 21.25 -7.43
C PRO A 27 6.08 20.63 -7.24
N VAL A 28 5.83 20.04 -6.07
CA VAL A 28 4.52 19.55 -5.65
C VAL A 28 3.61 20.76 -5.83
N ALA A 29 2.68 20.70 -6.77
CA ALA A 29 1.69 21.76 -6.96
C ALA A 29 1.08 22.01 -5.58
N ALA A 30 1.16 23.25 -5.07
CA ALA A 30 0.70 23.56 -3.72
C ALA A 30 -0.80 23.27 -3.68
N TYR A 31 -1.18 22.14 -3.06
CA TYR A 31 -2.58 21.79 -2.82
C TYR A 31 -3.18 22.80 -1.84
N LYS A 32 -4.43 23.19 -2.05
CA LYS A 32 -5.15 24.05 -1.12
C LYS A 32 -5.47 23.28 0.17
N ALA A 33 -5.66 23.98 1.26
CA ALA A 33 -6.08 23.38 2.53
C ALA A 33 -7.37 22.53 2.37
N THR A 34 -8.28 22.94 1.48
CA THR A 34 -9.53 22.23 1.15
C THR A 34 -9.36 20.97 0.30
N ASP A 35 -8.16 20.72 -0.19
CA ASP A 35 -7.86 19.49 -0.96
C ASP A 35 -7.46 18.32 -0.06
N TRP A 36 -7.29 18.55 1.24
CA TRP A 36 -6.89 17.53 2.21
C TRP A 36 -8.06 17.04 3.04
N ARG A 37 -8.11 15.74 3.29
CA ARG A 37 -9.00 15.14 4.28
C ARG A 37 -8.17 14.53 5.41
N THR A 38 -8.66 14.62 6.63
CA THR A 38 -8.07 13.91 7.76
C THR A 38 -8.58 12.46 7.77
N VAL A 39 -7.66 11.50 7.91
CA VAL A 39 -8.03 10.09 8.10
C VAL A 39 -8.67 9.94 9.49
N PRO A 40 -9.87 9.36 9.62
CA PRO A 40 -10.49 9.13 10.92
C PRO A 40 -9.61 8.24 11.80
N ALA A 41 -9.44 8.61 13.07
CA ALA A 41 -8.58 7.86 13.99
C ALA A 41 -9.02 6.39 14.17
N GLU A 42 -10.32 6.10 14.04
CA GLU A 42 -10.86 4.75 14.08
C GLU A 42 -10.46 3.90 12.85
N ASP A 43 -10.21 4.56 11.73
CA ASP A 43 -9.82 3.94 10.47
C ASP A 43 -8.33 4.02 10.19
N LEU A 44 -7.52 4.45 11.15
CA LEU A 44 -6.08 4.56 11.02
C LEU A 44 -5.39 3.56 11.94
N MET A 45 -4.60 2.65 11.33
CA MET A 45 -3.79 1.67 12.05
C MET A 45 -2.32 2.08 12.00
N VAL A 46 -1.69 2.15 13.17
CA VAL A 46 -0.24 2.34 13.33
C VAL A 46 0.41 0.98 13.45
N ILE A 47 1.45 0.73 12.65
CA ILE A 47 2.33 -0.43 12.74
C ILE A 47 3.74 0.10 12.97
N ASP A 48 4.20 0.07 14.22
CA ASP A 48 5.59 0.35 14.55
C ASP A 48 6.42 -0.90 14.28
N THR A 49 7.51 -0.74 13.55
CA THR A 49 8.40 -1.86 13.16
C THR A 49 9.84 -1.57 13.56
N THR A 50 10.70 -2.58 13.45
CA THR A 50 12.16 -2.43 13.60
C THR A 50 12.80 -1.53 12.53
N LYS A 51 12.06 -1.16 11.49
CA LYS A 51 12.51 -0.27 10.39
C LYS A 51 11.86 1.12 10.40
N GLY A 52 10.91 1.35 11.31
CA GLY A 52 10.15 2.59 11.38
C GLY A 52 8.65 2.35 11.40
N ARG A 53 7.89 3.42 11.27
CA ARG A 53 6.43 3.44 11.39
C ARG A 53 5.75 3.33 10.03
N ILE A 54 4.72 2.50 9.96
CA ILE A 54 3.81 2.36 8.82
C ILE A 54 2.41 2.78 9.30
N LEU A 55 1.73 3.64 8.53
CA LEU A 55 0.36 4.06 8.78
C LEU A 55 -0.54 3.53 7.67
N VAL A 56 -1.57 2.78 8.06
CA VAL A 56 -2.52 2.15 7.11
C VAL A 56 -3.91 2.71 7.34
N GLU A 57 -4.51 3.29 6.31
CA GLU A 57 -5.94 3.62 6.31
C GLU A 57 -6.75 2.38 5.99
N LEU A 58 -7.68 2.03 6.87
CA LEU A 58 -8.60 0.91 6.73
C LEU A 58 -9.76 1.28 5.80
N ALA A 59 -10.25 0.31 5.04
CA ALA A 59 -11.35 0.49 4.07
C ALA A 59 -12.58 -0.39 4.42
N PRO A 60 -13.32 -0.06 5.49
CA PRO A 60 -14.46 -0.87 5.94
C PRO A 60 -15.60 -0.97 4.92
N GLU A 61 -15.71 -0.02 3.99
CA GLU A 61 -16.70 -0.06 2.91
C GLU A 61 -16.38 -1.13 1.85
N VAL A 62 -15.10 -1.53 1.77
CA VAL A 62 -14.61 -2.50 0.78
C VAL A 62 -14.56 -3.90 1.38
N ALA A 63 -14.10 -4.04 2.63
CA ALA A 63 -13.92 -5.31 3.30
C ALA A 63 -14.32 -5.25 4.79
N PRO A 64 -15.62 -5.11 5.10
CA PRO A 64 -16.10 -4.90 6.48
C PRO A 64 -15.70 -6.02 7.44
N LEU A 65 -15.75 -7.29 7.03
CA LEU A 65 -15.40 -8.43 7.89
C LEU A 65 -13.89 -8.44 8.20
N HIS A 66 -13.05 -8.20 7.18
CA HIS A 66 -11.60 -8.19 7.36
C HIS A 66 -11.14 -6.98 8.16
N VAL A 67 -11.70 -5.80 7.91
CA VAL A 67 -11.40 -4.60 8.73
C VAL A 67 -11.80 -4.82 10.19
N ALA A 68 -12.97 -5.41 10.44
CA ALA A 68 -13.38 -5.75 11.80
C ALA A 68 -12.40 -6.73 12.48
N ARG A 69 -11.93 -7.76 11.75
CA ARG A 69 -10.90 -8.71 12.24
C ARG A 69 -9.57 -8.00 12.51
N MET A 70 -9.10 -7.14 11.61
CA MET A 70 -7.85 -6.40 11.81
C MET A 70 -7.93 -5.51 13.06
N ARG A 71 -9.05 -4.82 13.28
CA ARG A 71 -9.27 -4.06 14.52
C ARG A 71 -9.32 -4.96 15.76
N GLN A 72 -10.02 -6.09 15.70
CA GLN A 72 -10.11 -7.06 16.80
C GLN A 72 -8.74 -7.57 17.22
N LEU A 73 -7.93 -8.03 16.27
CA LEU A 73 -6.58 -8.54 16.53
C LEU A 73 -5.64 -7.45 17.05
N THR A 74 -5.71 -6.25 16.47
CA THR A 74 -4.93 -5.09 16.90
C THR A 74 -5.25 -4.69 18.33
N ARG A 75 -6.53 -4.59 18.70
CA ARG A 75 -6.99 -4.27 20.06
C ARG A 75 -6.60 -5.34 21.09
N GLY A 76 -6.55 -6.59 20.66
CA GLY A 76 -6.05 -7.70 21.47
C GLY A 76 -4.53 -7.76 21.62
N GLY A 77 -3.78 -6.85 20.99
CA GLY A 77 -2.31 -6.89 20.99
C GLY A 77 -1.71 -8.08 20.24
N PHE A 78 -2.51 -8.77 19.43
CA PHE A 78 -2.11 -9.99 18.74
C PHE A 78 -0.87 -9.81 17.86
N PHE A 79 -0.74 -8.66 17.23
CA PHE A 79 0.34 -8.40 16.27
C PHE A 79 1.67 -7.96 16.91
N ASP A 80 1.67 -7.61 18.19
CA ASP A 80 2.88 -7.12 18.87
C ASP A 80 3.96 -8.20 18.92
N GLY A 81 5.16 -7.90 18.41
CA GLY A 81 6.30 -8.80 18.34
C GLY A 81 6.31 -9.77 17.15
N ILE A 82 5.23 -9.87 16.37
CA ILE A 82 5.17 -10.76 15.21
C ILE A 82 6.14 -10.32 14.11
N VAL A 83 6.78 -11.30 13.51
CA VAL A 83 7.82 -11.10 12.47
C VAL A 83 7.23 -10.96 11.07
N TRP A 84 7.95 -10.27 10.21
CA TRP A 84 7.76 -10.32 8.77
C TRP A 84 8.46 -11.58 8.25
N HIS A 85 7.74 -12.70 8.24
CA HIS A 85 8.31 -14.02 7.97
C HIS A 85 8.57 -14.29 6.49
N ARG A 86 7.92 -13.52 5.58
CA ARG A 86 8.06 -13.69 4.13
C ARG A 86 8.08 -12.33 3.45
N VAL A 87 9.18 -12.01 2.79
CA VAL A 87 9.36 -10.73 2.09
C VAL A 87 9.99 -10.98 0.72
N ILE A 88 9.28 -10.62 -0.33
CA ILE A 88 9.75 -10.71 -1.72
C ILE A 88 9.88 -9.31 -2.29
N ASP A 89 11.08 -8.93 -2.73
CA ASP A 89 11.42 -7.55 -3.11
C ASP A 89 10.47 -6.95 -4.14
N GLN A 90 10.25 -7.61 -5.26
CA GLN A 90 9.40 -7.13 -6.35
C GLN A 90 7.93 -7.57 -6.19
N PHE A 91 7.49 -7.85 -4.96
CA PHE A 91 6.13 -8.34 -4.72
C PHE A 91 5.53 -7.74 -3.44
N MET A 92 5.78 -8.34 -2.27
CA MET A 92 5.10 -7.97 -1.03
C MET A 92 5.94 -8.33 0.21
N ALA A 93 5.53 -7.78 1.37
CA ALA A 93 5.98 -8.20 2.70
C ALA A 93 4.79 -8.81 3.45
N GLN A 94 4.92 -10.05 3.95
CA GLN A 94 3.87 -10.82 4.63
C GLN A 94 4.22 -11.05 6.10
N THR A 95 3.21 -10.94 6.95
CA THR A 95 3.28 -11.06 8.41
C THR A 95 1.95 -11.59 8.97
N GLY A 96 1.75 -11.50 10.30
CA GLY A 96 0.49 -11.86 10.97
C GLY A 96 0.40 -13.33 11.38
N ASP A 97 1.50 -14.07 11.27
CA ASP A 97 1.67 -15.41 11.80
C ASP A 97 2.37 -15.36 13.16
N PRO A 98 1.72 -15.79 14.26
CA PRO A 98 2.34 -15.80 15.59
C PRO A 98 3.50 -16.79 15.72
N LEU A 99 3.60 -17.80 14.85
CA LEU A 99 4.69 -18.75 14.82
C LEU A 99 5.88 -18.28 13.97
N GLY A 100 5.64 -17.34 13.06
CA GLY A 100 6.67 -16.84 12.13
C GLY A 100 7.10 -17.84 11.06
N THR A 101 6.32 -18.87 10.81
CA THR A 101 6.60 -19.97 9.85
C THR A 101 5.82 -19.86 8.55
N GLY A 102 4.77 -19.06 8.55
CA GLY A 102 3.77 -18.98 7.47
C GLY A 102 2.54 -19.88 7.70
N GLU A 103 2.56 -20.76 8.71
CA GLU A 103 1.50 -21.73 8.99
C GLU A 103 0.63 -21.37 10.21
N GLY A 104 1.07 -20.40 11.03
CA GLY A 104 0.34 -19.98 12.23
C GLY A 104 -0.79 -19.02 11.90
N GLN A 105 -1.82 -19.01 12.76
CA GLN A 105 -2.97 -18.15 12.65
C GLN A 105 -3.54 -17.76 14.00
N SER A 106 -4.47 -16.81 14.03
CA SER A 106 -5.17 -16.44 15.26
C SER A 106 -6.16 -17.54 15.70
N PRO A 107 -6.59 -17.56 16.98
CA PRO A 107 -7.58 -18.54 17.47
C PRO A 107 -9.00 -18.27 16.97
N TYR A 108 -9.22 -17.24 16.17
CA TYR A 108 -10.54 -16.92 15.63
C TYR A 108 -10.85 -17.72 14.36
N PRO A 109 -12.13 -17.92 14.03
CA PRO A 109 -12.53 -18.60 12.81
C PRO A 109 -12.02 -17.88 11.56
N ASP A 110 -11.83 -18.61 10.49
CA ASP A 110 -11.51 -18.06 9.18
C ASP A 110 -12.61 -17.15 8.66
N LEU A 111 -12.23 -16.23 7.78
CA LEU A 111 -13.12 -15.24 7.20
C LEU A 111 -13.51 -15.60 5.78
N LYS A 112 -14.77 -15.34 5.45
CA LYS A 112 -15.25 -15.39 4.07
C LYS A 112 -14.54 -14.31 3.25
N GLY A 113 -14.08 -14.68 2.05
CA GLY A 113 -13.39 -13.75 1.14
C GLY A 113 -14.27 -12.58 0.71
N GLU A 114 -13.73 -11.36 0.82
CA GLU A 114 -14.34 -10.10 0.36
C GLU A 114 -13.55 -9.56 -0.84
N PHE A 115 -13.52 -10.35 -1.93
CA PHE A 115 -12.72 -10.03 -3.11
C PHE A 115 -13.32 -8.94 -3.98
N THR A 116 -14.61 -8.68 -3.83
CA THR A 116 -15.35 -7.62 -4.50
C THR A 116 -16.33 -6.98 -3.54
N PHE A 117 -16.68 -5.73 -3.79
CA PHE A 117 -17.71 -5.00 -3.03
C PHE A 117 -18.78 -4.46 -3.96
N ARG A 118 -19.91 -3.98 -3.39
CA ARG A 118 -21.00 -3.35 -4.15
C ARG A 118 -20.92 -1.84 -3.99
N ARG A 119 -20.65 -1.12 -5.08
CA ARG A 119 -20.62 0.34 -5.12
C ARG A 119 -21.94 0.89 -5.64
N GLY A 120 -22.62 1.63 -4.81
CA GLY A 120 -23.80 2.43 -5.16
C GLY A 120 -23.50 3.93 -5.25
N PRO A 121 -24.48 4.75 -5.58
CA PRO A 121 -24.31 6.20 -5.67
C PRO A 121 -23.99 6.87 -4.32
N GLU A 122 -24.28 6.19 -3.20
CA GLU A 122 -23.98 6.65 -1.84
C GLU A 122 -22.51 6.51 -1.46
N MET A 123 -21.75 5.68 -2.15
CA MET A 123 -20.33 5.46 -1.84
C MET A 123 -19.47 6.58 -2.44
N ALA A 124 -18.69 7.26 -1.61
CA ALA A 124 -17.71 8.23 -2.07
C ALA A 124 -16.63 7.53 -2.93
N PHE A 125 -16.70 7.73 -4.23
CA PHE A 125 -15.79 7.18 -5.21
C PHE A 125 -15.32 8.28 -6.16
N ALA A 126 -14.02 8.42 -6.31
CA ALA A 126 -13.39 9.40 -7.20
C ALA A 126 -12.78 8.72 -8.42
N ALA A 127 -13.35 8.93 -9.58
CA ALA A 127 -12.81 8.41 -10.83
C ALA A 127 -11.52 9.14 -11.23
N ALA A 128 -10.49 8.36 -11.59
CA ALA A 128 -9.23 8.85 -12.15
C ALA A 128 -9.13 8.58 -13.66
N ALA A 129 -9.69 7.46 -14.14
CA ALA A 129 -9.74 7.11 -15.55
C ALA A 129 -10.94 6.20 -15.84
N ALA A 130 -11.41 6.21 -17.07
CA ALA A 130 -12.52 5.37 -17.52
C ALA A 130 -12.17 4.65 -18.83
N PRO A 131 -11.36 3.58 -18.76
CA PRO A 131 -11.12 2.73 -19.93
C PRO A 131 -12.40 1.97 -20.31
N ALA A 132 -12.44 1.42 -21.52
CA ALA A 132 -13.60 0.70 -22.02
C ALA A 132 -14.04 -0.41 -21.04
N GLY A 133 -15.31 -0.37 -20.60
CA GLY A 133 -15.90 -1.37 -19.70
C GLY A 133 -15.51 -1.29 -18.23
N ALA A 134 -14.73 -0.27 -17.82
CA ALA A 134 -14.27 -0.12 -16.43
C ALA A 134 -14.14 1.35 -16.04
N VAL A 135 -14.13 1.61 -14.73
CA VAL A 135 -13.72 2.90 -14.15
C VAL A 135 -12.67 2.62 -13.09
N LEU A 136 -11.52 3.28 -13.22
CA LEU A 136 -10.43 3.26 -12.26
C LEU A 136 -10.52 4.50 -11.37
N GLY A 137 -10.34 4.33 -10.06
CA GLY A 137 -10.44 5.45 -9.14
C GLY A 137 -10.07 5.07 -7.72
N PHE A 138 -10.57 5.85 -6.78
CA PHE A 138 -10.26 5.67 -5.36
C PHE A 138 -11.53 5.64 -4.50
N VAL A 139 -11.55 4.74 -3.54
CA VAL A 139 -12.40 4.78 -2.35
C VAL A 139 -11.46 5.08 -1.18
N ARG A 140 -11.63 6.22 -0.52
CA ARG A 140 -10.64 6.73 0.45
C ARG A 140 -9.23 6.81 -0.16
N SER A 141 -8.23 6.16 0.42
CA SER A 141 -6.87 6.06 -0.14
C SER A 141 -6.64 4.78 -0.94
N LEU A 142 -7.66 3.93 -1.06
CA LEU A 142 -7.54 2.65 -1.73
C LEU A 142 -7.80 2.78 -3.24
N PRO A 143 -6.85 2.42 -4.12
CA PRO A 143 -7.08 2.32 -5.54
C PRO A 143 -8.03 1.16 -5.85
N VAL A 144 -9.06 1.43 -6.64
CA VAL A 144 -10.10 0.45 -6.97
C VAL A 144 -10.45 0.51 -8.45
N GLN A 145 -10.95 -0.60 -8.96
CA GLN A 145 -11.61 -0.68 -10.24
C GLN A 145 -13.07 -1.03 -10.05
N THR A 146 -13.96 -0.40 -10.81
CA THR A 146 -15.39 -0.68 -10.78
C THR A 146 -15.96 -0.84 -12.18
N GLN A 147 -17.13 -1.48 -12.28
CA GLN A 147 -17.94 -1.38 -13.47
C GLN A 147 -18.43 0.07 -13.66
N PRO A 148 -18.74 0.50 -14.91
CA PRO A 148 -19.26 1.84 -15.18
C PRO A 148 -20.62 2.11 -14.51
N ASP A 149 -20.86 3.37 -14.12
CA ASP A 149 -22.10 3.80 -13.45
C ASP A 149 -23.39 3.49 -14.23
N PRO A 150 -23.44 3.62 -15.58
CA PRO A 150 -24.64 3.24 -16.32
C PRO A 150 -25.13 1.81 -16.05
N ASN A 151 -24.23 0.90 -15.66
CA ASN A 151 -24.59 -0.47 -15.34
C ASN A 151 -25.45 -0.57 -14.06
N MET A 152 -25.46 0.43 -13.19
CA MET A 152 -26.31 0.47 -11.99
C MET A 152 -27.78 0.37 -12.36
N ALA A 153 -28.20 0.97 -13.48
CA ALA A 153 -29.59 0.94 -13.93
C ALA A 153 -30.10 -0.47 -14.31
N THR A 154 -29.18 -1.42 -14.55
CA THR A 154 -29.49 -2.80 -14.96
C THR A 154 -29.38 -3.81 -13.83
N THR A 155 -28.97 -3.38 -12.63
CA THR A 155 -28.82 -4.25 -11.45
C THR A 155 -30.01 -4.10 -10.50
N ALA A 156 -30.39 -5.19 -9.83
CA ALA A 156 -31.55 -5.18 -8.94
C ALA A 156 -31.38 -4.30 -7.71
N ASP A 157 -30.14 -4.10 -7.25
CA ASP A 157 -29.80 -3.30 -6.06
C ASP A 157 -29.29 -1.88 -6.41
N GLY A 158 -29.32 -1.50 -7.68
CA GLY A 158 -28.81 -0.19 -8.13
C GLY A 158 -27.31 0.01 -7.93
N LYS A 159 -26.52 -1.07 -7.80
CA LYS A 159 -25.08 -1.03 -7.51
C LYS A 159 -24.27 -1.81 -8.54
N VAL A 160 -23.02 -1.44 -8.69
CA VAL A 160 -22.04 -2.12 -9.55
C VAL A 160 -21.01 -2.86 -8.73
N HIS A 161 -20.34 -3.84 -9.33
CA HIS A 161 -19.19 -4.48 -8.70
C HIS A 161 -17.95 -3.60 -8.77
N GLY A 162 -17.20 -3.57 -7.66
CA GLY A 162 -15.88 -3.00 -7.54
C GLY A 162 -14.93 -3.94 -6.82
N TRP A 163 -13.64 -3.72 -6.98
CA TRP A 163 -12.58 -4.48 -6.30
C TRP A 163 -11.35 -3.59 -6.11
N GLY A 164 -10.55 -3.89 -5.08
CA GLY A 164 -9.25 -3.24 -4.86
C GLY A 164 -8.24 -3.66 -5.92
N VAL A 165 -7.42 -2.71 -6.36
CA VAL A 165 -6.31 -2.95 -7.29
C VAL A 165 -5.01 -3.03 -6.50
N TYR A 166 -4.24 -4.09 -6.71
CA TYR A 166 -3.00 -4.35 -5.95
C TYR A 166 -1.84 -3.46 -6.42
N CYS A 167 -1.88 -2.20 -6.00
CA CYS A 167 -0.81 -1.21 -6.14
C CYS A 167 0.17 -1.24 -4.96
N PRO A 168 1.37 -0.62 -5.06
CA PRO A 168 2.27 -0.47 -3.91
C PRO A 168 1.55 0.17 -2.71
N GLY A 169 1.77 -0.38 -1.52
CA GLY A 169 1.13 0.07 -0.29
C GLY A 169 -0.26 -0.52 -0.02
N VAL A 170 -0.88 -1.21 -0.97
CA VAL A 170 -2.16 -1.89 -0.70
C VAL A 170 -1.96 -3.03 0.29
N ALA A 171 -2.86 -3.10 1.28
CA ALA A 171 -2.89 -4.13 2.31
C ALA A 171 -3.91 -5.21 1.95
N GLY A 172 -3.45 -6.45 1.83
CA GLY A 172 -4.26 -7.61 1.49
C GLY A 172 -4.17 -8.72 2.54
N MET A 173 -5.22 -9.54 2.66
CA MET A 173 -5.19 -10.72 3.52
C MET A 173 -4.55 -11.89 2.79
N ALA A 174 -3.60 -12.55 3.47
CA ALA A 174 -3.11 -13.86 3.05
C ALA A 174 -4.17 -14.93 3.37
N ARG A 175 -4.16 -16.02 2.61
CA ARG A 175 -5.04 -17.16 2.77
C ARG A 175 -4.41 -18.42 2.19
N ASP A 176 -4.95 -19.57 2.53
CA ASP A 176 -4.61 -20.86 1.93
C ASP A 176 -5.30 -21.04 0.56
N GLU A 177 -5.36 -22.25 0.03
CA GLU A 177 -5.96 -22.53 -1.27
C GLU A 177 -7.46 -22.19 -1.33
N GLY A 178 -8.19 -22.39 -0.24
CA GLY A 178 -9.62 -22.07 -0.14
C GLY A 178 -9.88 -20.57 -0.14
N ASN A 179 -10.96 -20.13 -0.77
CA ASN A 179 -11.32 -18.70 -0.84
C ASN A 179 -11.67 -18.10 0.54
N ASP A 180 -12.18 -18.92 1.45
CA ASP A 180 -12.70 -18.51 2.76
C ASP A 180 -11.77 -19.00 3.89
N THR A 181 -10.45 -18.88 3.71
CA THR A 181 -9.41 -19.35 4.65
C THR A 181 -8.51 -18.21 5.18
N ALA A 182 -8.88 -16.95 4.94
CA ALA A 182 -8.16 -15.81 5.51
C ALA A 182 -8.40 -15.74 7.03
N ASN A 183 -7.36 -15.46 7.81
CA ASN A 183 -7.46 -15.44 9.28
C ASN A 183 -6.77 -14.23 9.93
N SER A 184 -5.45 -14.25 10.11
CA SER A 184 -4.64 -13.17 10.72
C SER A 184 -3.48 -12.74 9.88
N GLN A 185 -3.01 -13.59 8.95
CA GLN A 185 -1.89 -13.25 8.10
C GLN A 185 -2.30 -12.23 7.04
N PHE A 186 -1.46 -11.23 6.84
CA PHE A 186 -1.67 -10.18 5.84
C PHE A 186 -0.35 -9.79 5.18
N PHE A 187 -0.46 -9.08 4.06
CA PHE A 187 0.69 -8.56 3.35
C PHE A 187 0.50 -7.12 2.92
N LEU A 188 1.61 -6.40 2.82
CA LEU A 188 1.69 -5.06 2.25
C LEU A 188 2.43 -5.14 0.91
N MET A 189 1.82 -4.57 -0.12
CA MET A 189 2.41 -4.59 -1.46
C MET A 189 3.62 -3.68 -1.56
N ARG A 190 4.69 -4.18 -2.17
CA ARG A 190 5.90 -3.41 -2.49
C ARG A 190 5.90 -2.91 -3.92
N GLN A 191 5.25 -3.66 -4.82
CA GLN A 191 5.11 -3.37 -6.25
C GLN A 191 3.67 -3.66 -6.73
N PRO A 192 3.26 -3.17 -7.91
CA PRO A 192 1.98 -3.54 -8.50
C PRO A 192 1.93 -5.03 -8.83
N TYR A 193 0.79 -5.68 -8.54
CA TYR A 193 0.62 -7.10 -8.87
C TYR A 193 -0.83 -7.43 -9.26
N PRO A 194 -1.29 -7.08 -10.48
CA PRO A 194 -2.69 -7.20 -10.90
C PRO A 194 -3.26 -8.62 -10.87
N SER A 195 -2.42 -9.67 -10.88
CA SER A 195 -2.89 -11.05 -10.81
C SER A 195 -3.53 -11.41 -9.47
N LEU A 196 -3.39 -10.57 -8.43
CA LEU A 196 -4.07 -10.72 -7.15
C LEU A 196 -5.47 -10.10 -7.14
N ASP A 197 -5.80 -9.23 -8.09
CA ASP A 197 -7.09 -8.57 -8.17
C ASP A 197 -8.23 -9.58 -8.19
N LYS A 198 -9.26 -9.37 -7.36
CA LYS A 198 -10.40 -10.26 -7.16
C LYS A 198 -10.07 -11.68 -6.64
N ARG A 199 -8.85 -11.92 -6.18
CA ARG A 199 -8.42 -13.23 -5.65
C ARG A 199 -8.07 -13.19 -4.18
N TYR A 200 -7.74 -12.01 -3.68
CA TYR A 200 -7.44 -11.77 -2.27
C TYR A 200 -8.22 -10.55 -1.78
N THR A 201 -8.59 -10.55 -0.51
CA THR A 201 -9.31 -9.43 0.09
C THR A 201 -8.36 -8.26 0.35
N VAL A 202 -8.71 -7.09 -0.17
CA VAL A 202 -8.04 -5.83 0.14
C VAL A 202 -8.78 -5.16 1.30
N TRP A 203 -8.07 -4.77 2.36
CA TRP A 203 -8.68 -4.19 3.56
C TRP A 203 -8.19 -2.77 3.89
N GLY A 204 -7.18 -2.26 3.19
CA GLY A 204 -6.65 -0.92 3.43
C GLY A 204 -5.51 -0.54 2.50
N ALA A 205 -4.95 0.64 2.74
CA ALA A 205 -3.81 1.16 2.01
C ALA A 205 -2.85 1.91 2.94
N VAL A 206 -1.55 1.74 2.72
CA VAL A 206 -0.48 2.50 3.40
C VAL A 206 -0.57 3.96 2.97
N VAL A 207 -0.77 4.84 3.91
CA VAL A 207 -0.84 6.29 3.70
C VAL A 207 0.45 7.00 4.12
N SER A 208 1.31 6.33 4.88
CA SER A 208 2.68 6.78 5.22
C SER A 208 3.55 5.59 5.56
N GLY A 209 4.86 5.64 5.26
CA GLY A 209 5.81 4.57 5.55
C GLY A 209 5.91 3.49 4.47
N LEU A 210 5.58 3.78 3.21
CA LEU A 210 5.82 2.82 2.11
C LEU A 210 7.33 2.55 1.90
N ASP A 211 8.18 3.51 2.19
CA ASP A 211 9.63 3.35 2.22
C ASP A 211 10.05 2.38 3.34
N VAL A 212 9.40 2.43 4.50
CA VAL A 212 9.60 1.45 5.58
C VAL A 212 9.20 0.04 5.12
N VAL A 213 8.05 -0.12 4.44
CA VAL A 213 7.65 -1.42 3.86
C VAL A 213 8.72 -1.94 2.90
N ARG A 214 9.32 -1.05 2.12
CA ARG A 214 10.40 -1.40 1.18
C ARG A 214 11.74 -1.65 1.86
N ALA A 215 11.96 -1.10 3.07
CA ALA A 215 13.16 -1.32 3.87
C ALA A 215 13.14 -2.62 4.68
N LEU A 216 11.98 -3.29 4.78
CA LEU A 216 11.88 -4.60 5.45
C LEU A 216 12.81 -5.60 4.78
N LYS A 217 13.50 -6.40 5.60
CA LYS A 217 14.49 -7.38 5.17
C LYS A 217 13.87 -8.37 4.18
N VAL A 218 14.42 -8.41 2.98
CA VAL A 218 14.04 -9.37 1.94
C VAL A 218 14.45 -10.77 2.37
N GLY A 219 13.57 -11.73 2.14
CA GLY A 219 13.85 -13.13 2.47
C GLY A 219 14.96 -13.72 1.59
N ASP A 220 15.78 -14.52 2.22
CA ASP A 220 16.91 -15.24 1.64
C ASP A 220 16.63 -16.74 1.44
N GLY A 221 15.51 -17.22 1.97
CA GLY A 221 15.04 -18.59 1.81
C GLY A 221 14.05 -18.76 0.65
N ASP A 222 13.61 -20.02 0.48
CA ASP A 222 12.64 -20.39 -0.54
C ASP A 222 11.36 -19.56 -0.45
N ASN A 223 10.83 -19.15 -1.60
CA ASN A 223 9.59 -18.38 -1.72
C ASN A 223 9.61 -17.06 -0.90
N GLY A 224 10.80 -16.49 -0.63
CA GLY A 224 10.97 -15.25 0.11
C GLY A 224 10.87 -15.39 1.63
N ALA A 225 11.06 -16.59 2.17
CA ALA A 225 11.14 -16.79 3.62
C ALA A 225 12.35 -16.03 4.20
N VAL A 226 12.15 -15.31 5.31
CA VAL A 226 13.21 -14.62 6.04
C VAL A 226 13.76 -15.59 7.08
N THR A 227 14.92 -16.21 6.80
CA THR A 227 15.44 -17.34 7.59
C THR A 227 16.21 -16.91 8.84
N ALA A 228 16.74 -15.69 8.86
CA ALA A 228 17.50 -15.18 10.01
C ALA A 228 17.18 -13.71 10.29
N GLU A 229 17.11 -13.37 11.57
CA GLU A 229 16.91 -11.98 12.05
C GLU A 229 15.79 -11.22 11.29
N PRO A 230 14.54 -11.74 11.29
CA PRO A 230 13.44 -11.07 10.63
C PRO A 230 13.09 -9.75 11.32
N ASP A 231 12.70 -8.76 10.52
CA ASP A 231 12.07 -7.55 11.05
C ASP A 231 10.76 -7.89 11.76
N ARG A 232 10.34 -7.04 12.71
CA ARG A 232 9.17 -7.27 13.56
C ARG A 232 8.24 -6.07 13.57
N MET A 233 6.97 -6.34 13.78
CA MET A 233 6.03 -5.34 14.30
C MET A 233 6.27 -5.22 15.81
N THR A 234 6.81 -4.10 16.26
CA THR A 234 7.10 -3.87 17.69
C THR A 234 5.84 -3.50 18.47
N ARG A 235 4.93 -2.78 17.82
CA ARG A 235 3.64 -2.37 18.39
C ARG A 235 2.65 -2.10 17.26
N VAL A 236 1.41 -2.59 17.39
CA VAL A 236 0.33 -2.30 16.43
C VAL A 236 -0.89 -1.77 17.17
N ARG A 237 -1.44 -0.61 16.75
CA ARG A 237 -2.59 0.02 17.44
C ARG A 237 -3.54 0.67 16.43
N ILE A 238 -4.82 0.73 16.78
CA ILE A 238 -5.76 1.66 16.13
C ILE A 238 -5.56 3.02 16.78
N VAL A 239 -5.49 4.08 15.99
CA VAL A 239 -5.16 5.43 16.49
C VAL A 239 -6.18 5.94 17.51
N SER A 240 -7.47 5.61 17.34
CA SER A 240 -8.51 5.99 18.30
C SER A 240 -8.27 5.41 19.70
N ASP A 241 -7.55 4.30 19.82
CA ASP A 241 -7.29 3.62 21.09
C ASP A 241 -6.02 4.15 21.82
N LEU A 242 -5.25 5.00 21.13
CA LEU A 242 -4.08 5.65 21.72
C LEU A 242 -4.48 6.83 22.62
N PRO A 243 -3.67 7.17 23.65
CA PRO A 243 -3.79 8.45 24.33
C PRO A 243 -3.71 9.61 23.33
N GLU A 244 -4.46 10.67 23.54
CA GLU A 244 -4.56 11.80 22.58
C GLU A 244 -3.18 12.37 22.20
N ALA A 245 -2.27 12.49 23.17
CA ALA A 245 -0.91 12.99 22.95
C ALA A 245 -0.03 12.07 22.07
N GLU A 246 -0.41 10.81 21.93
CA GLU A 246 0.31 9.81 21.10
C GLU A 246 -0.32 9.62 19.71
N ARG A 247 -1.46 10.27 19.44
CA ARG A 247 -2.19 10.09 18.17
C ARG A 247 -1.53 10.82 17.04
N PRO A 248 -1.03 10.13 16.00
CA PRO A 248 -0.67 10.81 14.76
C PRO A 248 -1.93 11.32 14.07
N VAL A 249 -1.86 12.53 13.52
CA VAL A 249 -2.87 13.08 12.63
C VAL A 249 -2.37 12.93 11.21
N VAL A 250 -3.10 12.19 10.40
CA VAL A 250 -2.78 11.96 9.00
C VAL A 250 -3.77 12.68 8.11
N GLN A 251 -3.26 13.53 7.24
CA GLN A 251 -4.02 14.14 6.16
C GLN A 251 -3.57 13.53 4.83
N VAL A 252 -4.51 13.14 4.00
CA VAL A 252 -4.29 12.65 2.64
C VAL A 252 -4.96 13.56 1.64
N LEU A 253 -4.39 13.69 0.45
CA LEU A 253 -5.08 14.38 -0.64
C LEU A 253 -6.44 13.71 -0.85
N ASP A 254 -7.51 14.49 -0.67
CA ASP A 254 -8.88 13.98 -0.80
C ASP A 254 -9.16 13.61 -2.27
N PRO A 255 -9.46 12.34 -2.58
CA PRO A 255 -9.84 11.97 -3.94
C PRO A 255 -11.05 12.73 -4.49
N MET A 256 -11.92 13.26 -3.63
CA MET A 256 -13.06 14.07 -4.05
C MET A 256 -12.69 15.53 -4.37
N SER A 257 -11.47 15.95 -4.07
CA SER A 257 -11.00 17.35 -4.23
C SER A 257 -10.68 17.74 -5.67
N ALA A 258 -10.55 19.04 -5.89
CA ALA A 258 -10.04 19.58 -7.16
C ALA A 258 -8.55 19.25 -7.36
N GLY A 259 -7.77 19.23 -6.26
CA GLY A 259 -6.37 18.87 -6.28
C GLY A 259 -6.14 17.45 -6.79
N PHE A 260 -6.97 16.50 -6.36
CA PHE A 260 -6.91 15.12 -6.88
C PHE A 260 -7.22 15.04 -8.38
N ARG A 261 -8.27 15.73 -8.86
CA ARG A 261 -8.58 15.73 -10.31
C ARG A 261 -7.41 16.23 -11.14
N THR A 262 -6.73 17.27 -10.68
CA THR A 262 -5.51 17.80 -11.31
C THR A 262 -4.37 16.80 -11.29
N LEU A 263 -4.15 16.10 -10.15
CA LEU A 263 -3.16 15.04 -10.02
C LEU A 263 -3.42 13.90 -11.01
N ALA A 264 -4.64 13.37 -11.02
CA ALA A 264 -5.03 12.24 -11.87
C ALA A 264 -4.88 12.60 -13.36
N GLU A 265 -5.33 13.79 -13.79
CA GLU A 265 -5.21 14.26 -15.17
C GLU A 265 -3.75 14.41 -15.59
N ARG A 266 -2.93 15.05 -14.76
CA ARG A 266 -1.50 15.21 -15.02
C ARG A 266 -0.80 13.86 -15.13
N THR A 267 -1.12 12.92 -14.23
CA THR A 267 -0.54 11.57 -14.26
C THR A 267 -0.94 10.81 -15.51
N ARG A 268 -2.22 10.86 -15.90
CA ARG A 268 -2.68 10.25 -17.15
C ARG A 268 -1.98 10.83 -18.37
N THR A 269 -1.88 12.14 -18.44
CA THR A 269 -1.20 12.83 -19.56
C THR A 269 0.28 12.44 -19.64
N ALA A 270 0.96 12.35 -18.49
CA ALA A 270 2.37 11.99 -18.44
C ALA A 270 2.63 10.51 -18.81
N ARG A 271 1.70 9.61 -18.49
CA ARG A 271 1.84 8.17 -18.75
C ARG A 271 1.26 7.75 -20.11
N GLY A 272 0.32 8.51 -20.64
CA GLY A 272 -0.32 8.20 -21.91
C GLY A 272 -0.96 6.81 -21.94
N ALA A 273 -0.59 5.99 -22.92
CA ALA A 273 -1.11 4.63 -23.07
C ALA A 273 -0.66 3.67 -21.95
N ASP A 274 0.45 3.96 -21.27
CA ASP A 274 1.00 3.13 -20.20
C ASP A 274 0.41 3.48 -18.82
N PHE A 275 -0.64 4.30 -18.77
CA PHE A 275 -1.27 4.70 -17.52
C PHE A 275 -1.83 3.51 -16.75
N SER A 276 -1.44 3.42 -15.48
CA SER A 276 -2.04 2.55 -14.47
C SER A 276 -2.60 3.40 -13.33
N ILE A 277 -3.64 2.92 -12.66
CA ILE A 277 -4.14 3.58 -11.44
C ILE A 277 -3.05 3.62 -10.35
N CYS A 278 -2.11 2.70 -10.37
CA CYS A 278 -0.96 2.66 -9.46
C CYS A 278 0.04 3.81 -9.67
N ASP A 279 -0.03 4.52 -10.80
CA ASP A 279 0.78 5.72 -11.03
C ASP A 279 0.24 6.94 -10.26
N VAL A 280 -1.02 6.90 -9.83
CA VAL A 280 -1.64 7.98 -9.05
C VAL A 280 -1.35 7.74 -7.57
N VAL A 281 -0.26 8.33 -7.09
CA VAL A 281 0.13 8.27 -5.67
C VAL A 281 -0.49 9.44 -4.93
N LEU A 282 -1.34 9.15 -3.95
CA LEU A 282 -1.95 10.20 -3.11
C LEU A 282 -0.93 10.76 -2.13
N PRO A 283 -0.62 12.06 -2.16
CA PRO A 283 0.22 12.68 -1.13
C PRO A 283 -0.42 12.59 0.25
N SER A 284 0.40 12.45 1.27
CA SER A 284 -0.03 12.49 2.68
C SER A 284 0.87 13.42 3.50
N GLN A 285 0.33 13.89 4.62
CA GLN A 285 1.03 14.68 5.61
C GLN A 285 0.75 14.08 6.98
N VAL A 286 1.80 13.92 7.79
CA VAL A 286 1.70 13.36 9.14
C VAL A 286 2.14 14.45 10.12
N SER A 287 1.33 14.69 11.15
CA SER A 287 1.64 15.56 12.26
C SER A 287 1.23 14.90 13.58
N GLY A 288 1.63 15.45 14.73
CA GLY A 288 1.36 14.84 16.03
C GLY A 288 2.51 13.98 16.51
N ALA A 289 2.24 12.89 17.22
CA ALA A 289 3.22 12.10 17.97
C ALA A 289 4.55 11.85 17.23
N PRO A 290 5.69 11.96 17.93
CA PRO A 290 7.01 11.77 17.34
C PRO A 290 7.17 10.38 16.75
N GLU A 291 7.98 10.25 15.71
CA GLU A 291 8.51 8.98 15.24
C GLU A 291 9.32 8.35 16.39
N THR A 292 8.95 7.15 16.80
CA THR A 292 9.64 6.40 17.86
C THR A 292 10.81 5.61 17.29
#